data_c649480c4f7584579fc53028417b1682
#
_entry.id   c649480c4f7584579fc53028417b1682
#
_cell.length_a   1.000
_cell.length_b   1.000
_cell.length_c   1.000
_cell.angle_alpha   90.00
_cell.angle_beta   90.00
_cell.angle_gamma   90.00
#
_symmetry.space_group_name_H-M   'P 1'
#
loop_
_entity.id
_entity.type
_entity.pdbx_description
1 polymer ?
#
loop_
_entity_poly.entity_id
_entity_poly.type
_entity_poly.pdbx_seq_one_letter_code
_entity_poly.pdbx_strand_id
1 'polypeptide(L)'
;LSHASQNYICHLKKKKRIDLKGWRIGLYHGSPADHKEFLFDNTSDVRFRELAIDVNADVVITGHSHTPYHKHIDGVHFINPGSVGRMFDGNPAASYALIKLSRHELVVQHYRVPYDVETVVAELQKQALPPIYVAMFRQGKKLN
;
A
#
# COMPACT_ATOMS: atom_id res chain seq x y z
N LEU A 1 -21.38 0.68 4.92
CA LEU A 1 -20.70 -0.26 5.80
C LEU A 1 -21.63 -0.68 6.95
N SER A 2 -21.61 -1.97 7.32
CA SER A 2 -22.30 -2.44 8.52
C SER A 2 -21.69 -1.84 9.79
N HIS A 3 -22.43 -1.80 10.89
CA HIS A 3 -21.91 -1.37 12.19
C HIS A 3 -20.67 -2.17 12.62
N ALA A 4 -20.66 -3.48 12.36
CA ALA A 4 -19.51 -4.34 12.65
C ALA A 4 -18.27 -3.93 11.85
N SER A 5 -18.42 -3.65 10.55
CA SER A 5 -17.31 -3.18 9.68
C SER A 5 -16.78 -1.81 10.09
N GLN A 6 -17.68 -0.88 10.46
CA GLN A 6 -17.27 0.44 10.97
C GLN A 6 -16.49 0.30 12.26
N ASN A 7 -17.00 -0.50 13.19
CA ASN A 7 -16.36 -0.74 14.48
C ASN A 7 -14.97 -1.38 14.32
N TYR A 8 -14.83 -2.37 13.43
CA TYR A 8 -13.55 -2.97 13.09
C TYR A 8 -12.54 -1.93 12.58
N ILE A 9 -12.94 -1.10 11.62
CA ILE A 9 -12.06 -0.08 11.02
C ILE A 9 -11.64 0.96 12.07
N CYS A 10 -12.57 1.43 12.91
CA CYS A 10 -12.27 2.42 13.95
C CYS A 10 -11.28 1.91 15.01
N HIS A 11 -11.17 0.59 15.21
CA HIS A 11 -10.24 -0.02 16.17
C HIS A 11 -8.93 -0.50 15.55
N LEU A 12 -8.71 -0.29 14.24
CA LEU A 12 -7.43 -0.61 13.60
C LEU A 12 -6.30 0.25 14.17
N LYS A 13 -5.18 -0.40 14.48
CA LYS A 13 -3.98 0.30 14.94
C LYS A 13 -3.35 1.08 13.78
N LYS A 14 -2.84 2.28 14.06
CA LYS A 14 -2.12 3.11 13.07
C LYS A 14 -0.85 2.46 12.53
N LYS A 15 -0.23 1.59 13.35
CA LYS A 15 0.94 0.78 12.98
C LYS A 15 0.89 -0.57 13.66
N LYS A 16 1.48 -1.57 13.04
CA LYS A 16 1.61 -2.92 13.63
C LYS A 16 3.01 -3.47 13.36
N ARG A 17 3.58 -4.14 14.33
CA ARG A 17 4.82 -4.91 14.19
C ARG A 17 4.52 -6.40 14.23
N ILE A 18 5.24 -7.16 13.42
CA ILE A 18 5.19 -8.62 13.34
C ILE A 18 6.65 -9.10 13.33
N ASP A 19 6.99 -10.03 14.21
CA ASP A 19 8.28 -10.71 14.21
C ASP A 19 8.07 -12.12 13.64
N LEU A 20 8.68 -12.41 12.49
CA LEU A 20 8.49 -13.66 11.76
C LEU A 20 9.82 -14.18 11.19
N LYS A 21 10.20 -15.41 11.55
CA LYS A 21 11.43 -16.08 11.06
C LYS A 21 12.72 -15.25 11.25
N GLY A 22 12.77 -14.41 12.26
CA GLY A 22 13.89 -13.52 12.53
C GLY A 22 13.81 -12.14 11.87
N TRP A 23 12.79 -11.89 11.05
CA TRP A 23 12.53 -10.59 10.42
C TRP A 23 11.59 -9.75 11.27
N ARG A 24 11.94 -8.48 11.48
CA ARG A 24 11.09 -7.46 12.10
C ARG A 24 10.31 -6.74 11.01
N ILE A 25 9.01 -6.95 10.94
CA ILE A 25 8.14 -6.39 9.91
C ILE A 25 7.28 -5.31 10.51
N GLY A 26 7.40 -4.08 10.00
CA GLY A 26 6.54 -2.95 10.36
C GLY A 26 5.47 -2.71 9.29
N LEU A 27 4.21 -2.58 9.72
CA LEU A 27 3.08 -2.24 8.85
C LEU A 27 2.63 -0.80 9.15
N TYR A 28 2.53 0.03 8.11
CA TYR A 28 2.18 1.44 8.20
C TYR A 28 1.18 1.80 7.09
N HIS A 29 0.37 2.86 7.29
CA HIS A 29 -0.48 3.37 6.21
C HIS A 29 0.34 4.21 5.22
N GLY A 30 0.98 5.27 5.69
CA GLY A 30 1.96 6.07 4.93
C GLY A 30 3.39 5.64 5.24
N SER A 31 4.27 6.58 5.64
CA SER A 31 5.61 6.23 6.09
C SER A 31 5.64 5.87 7.59
N PRO A 32 6.76 5.29 8.08
CA PRO A 32 6.99 5.12 9.52
C PRO A 32 6.94 6.43 10.31
N ALA A 33 7.31 7.56 9.70
CA ALA A 33 7.35 8.89 10.32
C ALA A 33 6.00 9.62 10.25
N ASP A 34 5.27 9.51 9.13
CA ASP A 34 4.00 10.20 8.92
C ASP A 34 3.01 9.33 8.12
N HIS A 35 1.83 9.11 8.71
CA HIS A 35 0.77 8.33 8.08
C HIS A 35 0.15 8.99 6.83
N LYS A 36 0.42 10.27 6.59
CA LYS A 36 -0.01 11.03 5.41
C LYS A 36 1.04 11.13 4.32
N GLU A 37 2.27 10.68 4.60
CA GLU A 37 3.36 10.74 3.63
C GLU A 37 3.17 9.72 2.51
N PHE A 38 3.22 10.19 1.27
CA PHE A 38 3.24 9.33 0.09
C PHE A 38 4.67 8.88 -0.21
N LEU A 39 4.89 7.57 -0.23
CA LEU A 39 6.15 6.99 -0.69
C LEU A 39 5.92 6.28 -2.03
N PHE A 40 6.79 6.60 -3.00
CA PHE A 40 6.78 6.02 -4.34
C PHE A 40 8.14 5.39 -4.65
N ASP A 41 8.23 4.61 -5.72
CA ASP A 41 9.51 4.05 -6.18
C ASP A 41 10.53 5.14 -6.52
N ASN A 42 10.07 6.27 -7.06
CA ASN A 42 10.90 7.44 -7.39
C ASN A 42 11.10 8.44 -6.22
N THR A 43 10.58 8.17 -5.03
CA THR A 43 10.98 8.91 -3.83
C THR A 43 12.48 8.78 -3.62
N SER A 44 13.15 9.89 -3.26
CA SER A 44 14.62 9.93 -3.16
C SER A 44 15.16 8.87 -2.18
N ASP A 45 16.31 8.31 -2.52
CA ASP A 45 17.00 7.36 -1.63
C ASP A 45 17.42 8.01 -0.31
N VAL A 46 17.68 9.32 -0.31
CA VAL A 46 17.95 10.09 0.91
C VAL A 46 16.77 9.96 1.88
N ARG A 47 15.55 10.14 1.39
CA ARG A 47 14.34 9.99 2.24
C ARG A 47 14.19 8.58 2.78
N PHE A 48 14.40 7.56 1.97
CA PHE A 48 14.37 6.17 2.43
C PHE A 48 15.47 5.87 3.47
N ARG A 49 16.67 6.44 3.34
CA ARG A 49 17.73 6.30 4.35
C ARG A 49 17.34 6.94 5.68
N GLU A 50 16.78 8.15 5.66
CA GLU A 50 16.25 8.78 6.88
C GLU A 50 15.24 7.88 7.60
N LEU A 51 14.30 7.30 6.85
CA LEU A 51 13.31 6.40 7.42
C LEU A 51 13.94 5.09 7.94
N ALA A 52 14.98 4.58 7.28
CA ALA A 52 15.67 3.36 7.69
C ALA A 52 16.43 3.53 9.01
N ILE A 53 16.98 4.73 9.29
CA ILE A 53 17.69 5.03 10.54
C ILE A 53 16.78 4.88 11.76
N ASP A 54 15.54 5.39 11.68
CA ASP A 54 14.63 5.49 12.81
C ASP A 54 13.71 4.27 12.94
N VAL A 55 13.54 3.50 11.86
CA VAL A 55 12.66 2.35 11.87
C VAL A 55 13.35 1.12 12.44
N ASN A 56 12.90 0.64 13.60
CA ASN A 56 13.38 -0.62 14.15
C ASN A 56 12.69 -1.82 13.45
N ALA A 57 12.91 -1.95 12.13
CA ALA A 57 12.34 -2.99 11.30
C ALA A 57 13.27 -3.33 10.14
N ASP A 58 13.27 -4.59 9.71
CA ASP A 58 14.03 -5.06 8.55
C ASP A 58 13.16 -4.98 7.28
N VAL A 59 11.82 -4.98 7.47
CA VAL A 59 10.83 -4.86 6.40
C VAL A 59 9.80 -3.81 6.81
N VAL A 60 9.57 -2.84 5.96
CA VAL A 60 8.58 -1.76 6.10
C VAL A 60 7.54 -1.92 5.00
N ILE A 61 6.31 -2.27 5.36
CA ILE A 61 5.19 -2.36 4.43
C ILE A 61 4.33 -1.12 4.58
N THR A 62 4.14 -0.40 3.48
CA THR A 62 3.37 0.84 3.40
C THR A 62 2.22 0.70 2.41
N GLY A 63 1.24 1.60 2.49
CA GLY A 63 0.15 1.75 1.55
C GLY A 63 0.09 3.19 1.02
N HIS A 64 -1.06 3.82 1.11
CA HIS A 64 -1.37 5.22 0.85
C HIS A 64 -1.09 5.73 -0.58
N SER A 65 0.08 5.48 -1.16
CA SER A 65 0.42 5.90 -2.53
C SER A 65 -0.26 5.07 -3.63
N HIS A 66 -0.88 3.95 -3.28
CA HIS A 66 -1.58 3.05 -4.22
C HIS A 66 -0.75 2.65 -5.45
N THR A 67 0.57 2.68 -5.30
CA THR A 67 1.54 2.35 -6.36
C THR A 67 2.49 1.30 -5.83
N PRO A 68 2.56 0.12 -6.44
CA PRO A 68 3.42 -0.95 -5.93
C PRO A 68 4.89 -0.64 -6.19
N TYR A 69 5.72 -0.91 -5.18
CA TYR A 69 7.16 -0.87 -5.31
C TYR A 69 7.84 -1.79 -4.29
N HIS A 70 9.10 -2.09 -4.52
CA HIS A 70 10.02 -2.71 -3.58
C HIS A 70 11.39 -2.05 -3.71
N LYS A 71 11.85 -1.38 -2.65
CA LYS A 71 13.20 -0.82 -2.53
C LYS A 71 13.93 -1.47 -1.37
N HIS A 72 15.22 -1.71 -1.55
CA HIS A 72 16.11 -2.19 -0.49
C HIS A 72 17.17 -1.14 -0.25
N ILE A 73 17.14 -0.48 0.89
CA ILE A 73 18.00 0.64 1.26
C ILE A 73 18.55 0.39 2.67
N ASP A 74 19.87 0.42 2.81
CA ASP A 74 20.61 0.30 4.08
C ASP A 74 20.12 -0.88 4.95
N GLY A 75 19.87 -2.04 4.32
CA GLY A 75 19.42 -3.26 4.99
C GLY A 75 17.92 -3.31 5.29
N VAL A 76 17.15 -2.27 4.94
CA VAL A 76 15.68 -2.23 5.12
C VAL A 76 14.96 -2.41 3.79
N HIS A 77 14.02 -3.33 3.74
CA HIS A 77 13.13 -3.52 2.59
C HIS A 77 11.87 -2.68 2.75
N PHE A 78 11.68 -1.69 1.88
CA PHE A 78 10.46 -0.89 1.79
C PHE A 78 9.56 -1.44 0.69
N ILE A 79 8.34 -1.82 1.04
CA ILE A 79 7.42 -2.52 0.15
C ILE A 79 6.06 -1.82 0.18
N ASN A 80 5.53 -1.49 -1.00
CA ASN A 80 4.13 -1.12 -1.14
C ASN A 80 3.45 -2.17 -2.03
N PRO A 81 2.39 -2.86 -1.58
CA PRO A 81 1.69 -3.84 -2.39
C PRO A 81 0.79 -3.23 -3.46
N GLY A 82 0.64 -1.91 -3.50
CA GLY A 82 -0.32 -1.22 -4.34
C GLY A 82 -1.69 -1.09 -3.67
N SER A 83 -2.75 -1.17 -4.45
CA SER A 83 -4.12 -1.07 -3.98
C SER A 83 -4.99 -2.16 -4.60
N VAL A 84 -5.98 -2.64 -3.86
CA VAL A 84 -6.96 -3.63 -4.35
C VAL A 84 -8.09 -3.01 -5.17
N GLY A 85 -8.09 -1.70 -5.36
CA GLY A 85 -9.17 -1.02 -6.09
C GLY A 85 -8.70 0.25 -6.80
N ARG A 86 -8.45 1.33 -6.09
CA ARG A 86 -8.11 2.63 -6.68
C ARG A 86 -6.61 2.76 -6.91
N MET A 87 -6.09 2.18 -7.99
CA MET A 87 -4.68 2.27 -8.37
C MET A 87 -4.27 3.66 -8.87
N PHE A 88 -2.97 4.02 -8.77
CA PHE A 88 -2.44 5.32 -9.21
C PHE A 88 -1.28 5.22 -10.21
N ASP A 89 -0.97 4.04 -10.71
CA ASP A 89 0.14 3.78 -11.61
C ASP A 89 -0.25 3.60 -13.09
N GLY A 90 -1.51 3.89 -13.43
CA GLY A 90 -2.03 3.80 -14.79
C GLY A 90 -2.60 2.43 -15.16
N ASN A 91 -2.59 1.46 -14.25
CA ASN A 91 -3.20 0.15 -14.43
C ASN A 91 -4.35 -0.04 -13.43
N PRO A 92 -5.62 -0.12 -13.86
CA PRO A 92 -6.76 -0.25 -12.95
C PRO A 92 -6.86 -1.60 -12.23
N ALA A 93 -6.15 -2.64 -12.70
CA ALA A 93 -6.18 -3.95 -12.06
C ALA A 93 -5.71 -3.89 -10.61
N ALA A 94 -6.39 -4.61 -9.72
CA ALA A 94 -6.01 -4.72 -8.31
C ALA A 94 -4.57 -5.23 -8.15
N SER A 95 -3.86 -4.71 -7.15
CA SER A 95 -2.48 -5.10 -6.87
C SER A 95 -2.35 -5.71 -5.49
N TYR A 96 -1.54 -6.76 -5.38
CA TYR A 96 -1.08 -7.32 -4.12
C TYR A 96 0.38 -7.82 -4.24
N ALA A 97 1.01 -8.06 -3.10
CA ALA A 97 2.36 -8.61 -3.05
C ALA A 97 2.40 -9.92 -2.24
N LEU A 98 3.15 -10.90 -2.73
CA LEU A 98 3.58 -12.07 -1.95
C LEU A 98 5.01 -11.84 -1.47
N ILE A 99 5.20 -11.99 -0.16
CA ILE A 99 6.52 -11.91 0.47
C ILE A 99 6.88 -13.29 0.98
N LYS A 100 7.89 -13.90 0.35
CA LYS A 100 8.45 -15.18 0.80
C LYS A 100 9.64 -14.91 1.71
N LEU A 101 9.58 -15.42 2.94
CA LEU A 101 10.63 -15.23 3.94
C LEU A 101 11.29 -16.56 4.29
N SER A 102 12.60 -16.62 4.22
CA SER A 102 13.44 -17.60 4.90
C SER A 102 14.22 -16.91 6.02
N ARG A 103 15.16 -17.60 6.69
CA ARG A 103 16.02 -16.97 7.71
C ARG A 103 17.00 -15.95 7.13
N HIS A 104 17.35 -16.06 5.85
CA HIS A 104 18.43 -15.30 5.21
C HIS A 104 18.00 -14.60 3.92
N GLU A 105 16.77 -14.82 3.49
CA GLU A 105 16.30 -14.33 2.19
C GLU A 105 14.87 -13.81 2.29
N LEU A 106 14.64 -12.69 1.61
CA LEU A 106 13.33 -12.09 1.38
C LEU A 106 13.14 -11.92 -0.12
N VAL A 107 12.06 -12.51 -0.65
CA VAL A 107 11.65 -12.35 -2.05
C VAL A 107 10.28 -11.69 -2.09
N VAL A 108 10.16 -10.60 -2.83
CA VAL A 108 8.89 -9.86 -3.05
C VAL A 108 8.45 -10.05 -4.48
N GLN A 109 7.20 -10.44 -4.67
CA GLN A 109 6.60 -10.55 -5.99
C GLN A 109 5.24 -9.84 -6.00
N HIS A 110 5.09 -8.83 -6.88
CA HIS A 110 3.84 -8.13 -7.09
C HIS A 110 3.00 -8.82 -8.16
N TYR A 111 1.68 -8.78 -7.96
CA TYR A 111 0.70 -9.37 -8.86
C TYR A 111 -0.38 -8.37 -9.20
N ARG A 112 -0.99 -8.54 -10.38
CA ARG A 112 -2.13 -7.78 -10.85
C ARG A 112 -3.30 -8.72 -11.11
N VAL A 113 -4.47 -8.36 -10.60
CA VAL A 113 -5.70 -9.12 -10.78
C VAL A 113 -6.76 -8.23 -11.41
N PRO A 114 -7.18 -8.52 -12.64
CA PRO A 114 -8.32 -7.85 -13.23
C PRO A 114 -9.58 -8.06 -12.38
N TYR A 115 -10.41 -7.05 -12.28
CA TYR A 115 -11.73 -7.13 -11.65
C TYR A 115 -12.73 -6.27 -12.44
N ASP A 116 -14.01 -6.45 -12.18
CA ASP A 116 -15.06 -5.68 -12.84
C ASP A 116 -15.11 -4.24 -12.30
N VAL A 117 -14.34 -3.36 -12.96
CA VAL A 117 -14.28 -1.93 -12.65
C VAL A 117 -15.64 -1.25 -12.86
N GLU A 118 -16.44 -1.71 -13.85
CA GLU A 118 -17.71 -1.07 -14.16
C GLU A 118 -18.77 -1.33 -13.08
N THR A 119 -18.73 -2.48 -12.41
CA THR A 119 -19.56 -2.71 -11.21
C THR A 119 -19.23 -1.70 -10.10
N VAL A 120 -17.95 -1.39 -9.87
CA VAL A 120 -17.53 -0.36 -8.90
C VAL A 120 -18.01 1.02 -9.36
N VAL A 121 -17.86 1.34 -10.65
CA VAL A 121 -18.30 2.61 -11.23
C VAL A 121 -19.81 2.80 -11.09
N ALA A 122 -20.59 1.76 -11.36
CA ALA A 122 -22.05 1.82 -11.18
C ALA A 122 -22.44 2.13 -9.73
N GLU A 123 -21.75 1.55 -8.75
CA GLU A 123 -22.01 1.82 -7.34
C GLU A 123 -21.57 3.24 -6.93
N LEU A 124 -20.44 3.76 -7.44
CA LEU A 124 -20.01 5.14 -7.23
C LEU A 124 -21.06 6.14 -7.74
N GLN A 125 -21.63 5.88 -8.93
CA GLN A 125 -22.68 6.72 -9.53
C GLN A 125 -23.97 6.65 -8.72
N LYS A 126 -24.40 5.47 -8.33
CA LYS A 126 -25.59 5.25 -7.48
C LYS A 126 -25.48 5.99 -6.14
N GLN A 127 -24.28 6.06 -5.56
CA GLN A 127 -24.01 6.79 -4.33
C GLN A 127 -23.79 8.31 -4.56
N ALA A 128 -23.98 8.80 -5.78
CA ALA A 128 -23.75 10.19 -6.17
C ALA A 128 -22.36 10.74 -5.78
N LEU A 129 -21.32 9.88 -5.81
CA LEU A 129 -19.96 10.31 -5.55
C LEU A 129 -19.41 11.14 -6.71
N PRO A 130 -18.45 12.06 -6.47
CA PRO A 130 -17.88 12.92 -7.50
C PRO A 130 -17.41 12.15 -8.73
N PRO A 131 -17.74 12.60 -9.98
CA PRO A 131 -17.40 11.89 -11.22
C PRO A 131 -15.89 11.63 -11.41
N ILE A 132 -15.03 12.41 -10.76
CA ILE A 132 -13.59 12.22 -10.80
C ILE A 132 -13.17 10.84 -10.29
N TYR A 133 -13.89 10.27 -9.32
CA TYR A 133 -13.60 8.91 -8.82
C TYR A 133 -13.87 7.85 -9.88
N VAL A 134 -14.92 8.01 -10.70
CA VAL A 134 -15.19 7.13 -11.84
C VAL A 134 -14.00 7.11 -12.80
N ALA A 135 -13.49 8.29 -13.17
CA ALA A 135 -12.32 8.40 -14.03
C ALA A 135 -11.06 7.77 -13.40
N MET A 136 -10.86 7.97 -12.09
CA MET A 136 -9.73 7.40 -11.35
C MET A 136 -9.75 5.86 -11.36
N PHE A 137 -10.92 5.24 -11.12
CA PHE A 137 -11.03 3.78 -11.15
C PHE A 137 -10.80 3.22 -12.55
N ARG A 138 -11.40 3.82 -13.61
CA ARG A 138 -11.21 3.36 -14.98
C ARG A 138 -9.78 3.51 -15.49
N GLN A 139 -9.09 4.58 -15.09
CA GLN A 139 -7.74 4.87 -15.58
C GLN A 139 -6.64 4.29 -14.67
N GLY A 140 -6.96 3.90 -13.46
CA GLY A 140 -5.95 3.53 -12.46
C GLY A 140 -5.00 4.68 -12.12
N LYS A 141 -5.49 5.94 -12.16
CA LYS A 141 -4.67 7.14 -11.96
C LYS A 141 -5.20 8.02 -10.83
N LYS A 142 -4.30 8.73 -10.16
CA LYS A 142 -4.65 9.82 -9.27
C LYS A 142 -4.97 11.06 -10.10
N LEU A 143 -6.19 11.61 -9.95
CA LEU A 143 -6.67 12.78 -10.70
C LEU A 143 -7.11 13.95 -9.79
N ASN A 144 -6.88 13.82 -8.49
CA ASN A 144 -7.17 14.83 -7.46
C ASN A 144 -5.96 15.09 -6.57
#